data_9b6e7b24f057dab3824a50571414a18d
#
_entry.id   9b6e7b24f057dab3824a50571414a18d
#
_cell.length_a   1.000
_cell.length_b   1.000
_cell.length_c   1.000
_cell.angle_alpha   90.00
_cell.angle_beta   90.00
_cell.angle_gamma   90.00
#
_symmetry.space_group_name_H-M   'P 1'
#
loop_
_entity.id
_entity.type
_entity.pdbx_description
1 polymer ?
#
loop_
_entity_poly.entity_id
_entity_poly.type
_entity_poly.pdbx_seq_one_letter_code
_entity_poly.pdbx_strand_id
1 'polypeptide(L)'
;MRSKAIEWMAAGLLLGPLTLAQQRAIPSVAINPLAHNEQAIGQGREIYNRTCTVCHGLDGAPGGRAPGLGAGRSYVLRTDEAIFGAIEKGIPGTEMPPAGLQPMDIWKVVAYIRSLRATASEAFVPGDVAHGEQIFWNKGQCGSCHMLRGRGGIAGPDLSNVAAEQTLQHIRDALTKPRERIPPGYQPVEVITKDGQRLSGIAKNENNFSLQFLDSHDRLQFFTSDELREVIHQKQSLMPSNYDKTLATAELQDLVAFLSHQIVYKVERRRRSDDE
;
A
#
# COMPACT_ATOMS: atom_id res chain seq x y z
N MET A 1 -4.99 24.43 -99.41
CA MET A 1 -5.68 24.70 -98.17
C MET A 1 -5.28 23.63 -97.15
N ARG A 2 -4.56 23.99 -96.07
CA ARG A 2 -3.90 23.03 -95.19
C ARG A 2 -4.72 22.81 -93.97
N SER A 3 -5.13 21.55 -93.75
CA SER A 3 -5.78 21.07 -92.51
C SER A 3 -4.73 20.85 -91.42
N LYS A 4 -4.96 21.45 -90.24
CA LYS A 4 -4.15 21.22 -89.01
C LYS A 4 -4.79 20.11 -88.21
N ALA A 5 -4.02 19.01 -88.00
CA ALA A 5 -4.34 17.94 -87.07
C ALA A 5 -3.98 18.41 -85.64
N ILE A 6 -4.91 18.21 -84.71
CA ILE A 6 -4.74 18.47 -83.28
C ILE A 6 -4.40 17.10 -82.63
N GLU A 7 -3.17 17.02 -82.14
CA GLU A 7 -2.74 15.86 -81.30
C GLU A 7 -3.23 15.99 -79.91
N TRP A 8 -3.94 14.94 -79.43
CA TRP A 8 -4.37 14.82 -78.04
C TRP A 8 -3.25 14.05 -77.29
N MET A 9 -2.56 14.74 -76.38
CA MET A 9 -1.70 14.11 -75.40
C MET A 9 -2.54 13.45 -74.29
N ALA A 10 -2.49 12.13 -74.18
CA ALA A 10 -3.06 11.38 -73.08
C ALA A 10 -2.11 11.44 -71.88
N ALA A 11 -2.52 12.13 -70.83
CA ALA A 11 -1.82 12.13 -69.55
C ALA A 11 -2.17 10.84 -68.79
N GLY A 12 -1.21 9.93 -68.71
CA GLY A 12 -1.33 8.71 -67.93
C GLY A 12 -1.24 9.01 -66.42
N LEU A 13 -2.30 8.82 -65.70
CA LEU A 13 -2.31 8.80 -64.24
C LEU A 13 -1.64 7.52 -63.76
N LEU A 14 -0.45 7.65 -63.20
CA LEU A 14 0.22 6.60 -62.42
C LEU A 14 -0.45 6.48 -61.04
N LEU A 15 -1.36 5.53 -60.88
CA LEU A 15 -1.86 5.08 -59.57
C LEU A 15 -0.76 4.26 -58.89
N GLY A 16 -0.02 4.89 -57.98
CA GLY A 16 0.89 4.18 -57.10
C GLY A 16 0.12 3.26 -56.15
N PRO A 17 0.70 2.13 -55.71
CA PRO A 17 0.02 1.22 -54.78
C PRO A 17 -0.15 1.91 -53.42
N LEU A 18 -1.39 2.02 -52.97
CA LEU A 18 -1.71 2.37 -51.57
C LEU A 18 -1.14 1.24 -50.70
N THR A 19 -0.01 1.48 -50.04
CA THR A 19 0.44 0.65 -48.95
C THR A 19 -0.52 0.80 -47.80
N LEU A 20 -1.38 -0.19 -47.60
CA LEU A 20 -2.16 -0.36 -46.36
C LEU A 20 -1.17 -0.40 -45.18
N ALA A 21 -1.04 0.71 -44.48
CA ALA A 21 -0.34 0.72 -43.21
C ALA A 21 -1.04 -0.31 -42.31
N GLN A 22 -0.38 -1.44 -42.08
CA GLN A 22 -0.80 -2.45 -41.12
C GLN A 22 -0.85 -1.76 -39.75
N GLN A 23 -2.03 -1.40 -39.30
CA GLN A 23 -2.26 -0.99 -37.91
C GLN A 23 -1.79 -2.16 -37.05
N ARG A 24 -0.63 -1.99 -36.43
CA ARG A 24 -0.20 -2.89 -35.35
C ARG A 24 -1.26 -2.82 -34.28
N ALA A 25 -2.06 -3.88 -34.17
CA ALA A 25 -2.98 -4.06 -33.07
C ALA A 25 -2.16 -3.93 -31.77
N ILE A 26 -2.48 -2.92 -30.96
CA ILE A 26 -1.95 -2.80 -29.60
C ILE A 26 -2.37 -4.10 -28.91
N PRO A 27 -1.45 -4.94 -28.42
CA PRO A 27 -1.83 -6.16 -27.72
C PRO A 27 -2.74 -5.76 -26.57
N SER A 28 -3.95 -6.34 -26.53
CA SER A 28 -4.87 -6.15 -25.43
C SER A 28 -4.19 -6.67 -24.16
N VAL A 29 -3.78 -5.76 -23.27
CA VAL A 29 -3.25 -6.14 -21.97
C VAL A 29 -4.36 -6.88 -21.24
N ALA A 30 -4.14 -8.17 -20.95
CA ALA A 30 -5.12 -8.96 -20.23
C ALA A 30 -5.28 -8.36 -18.81
N ILE A 31 -6.44 -7.76 -18.57
CA ILE A 31 -6.80 -7.23 -17.25
C ILE A 31 -7.28 -8.41 -16.41
N ASN A 32 -6.84 -8.50 -15.18
CA ASN A 32 -7.31 -9.52 -14.26
C ASN A 32 -8.83 -9.43 -14.08
N PRO A 33 -9.62 -10.45 -14.47
CA PRO A 33 -11.07 -10.43 -14.35
C PRO A 33 -11.54 -10.41 -12.87
N LEU A 34 -10.63 -10.68 -11.93
CA LEU A 34 -10.91 -10.76 -10.49
C LEU A 34 -10.28 -9.60 -9.69
N ALA A 35 -9.79 -8.55 -10.36
CA ALA A 35 -8.98 -7.48 -9.74
C ALA A 35 -9.64 -6.80 -8.53
N HIS A 36 -10.97 -6.71 -8.48
CA HIS A 36 -11.72 -6.05 -7.41
C HIS A 36 -12.69 -7.00 -6.69
N ASN A 37 -12.51 -8.32 -6.86
CA ASN A 37 -13.35 -9.32 -6.22
C ASN A 37 -12.73 -9.72 -4.87
N GLU A 38 -13.31 -9.26 -3.76
CA GLU A 38 -12.78 -9.51 -2.41
C GLU A 38 -12.72 -11.00 -2.05
N GLN A 39 -13.73 -11.78 -2.47
CA GLN A 39 -13.71 -13.22 -2.25
C GLN A 39 -12.56 -13.88 -3.00
N ALA A 40 -12.31 -13.48 -4.24
CA ALA A 40 -11.19 -13.97 -5.03
C ALA A 40 -9.84 -13.53 -4.44
N ILE A 41 -9.73 -12.31 -3.93
CA ILE A 41 -8.54 -11.80 -3.21
C ILE A 41 -8.28 -12.65 -1.96
N GLY A 42 -9.32 -12.94 -1.16
CA GLY A 42 -9.20 -13.81 0.01
C GLY A 42 -8.74 -15.22 -0.34
N GLN A 43 -9.34 -15.85 -1.35
CA GLN A 43 -8.91 -17.15 -1.86
C GLN A 43 -7.48 -17.11 -2.42
N GLY A 44 -7.11 -16.04 -3.11
CA GLY A 44 -5.76 -15.79 -3.60
C GLY A 44 -4.73 -15.71 -2.47
N ARG A 45 -5.10 -15.08 -1.34
CA ARG A 45 -4.27 -15.05 -0.12
C ARG A 45 -4.04 -16.45 0.44
N GLU A 46 -5.07 -17.27 0.51
CA GLU A 46 -4.94 -18.65 1.00
C GLU A 46 -4.01 -19.48 0.10
N ILE A 47 -4.15 -19.35 -1.23
CA ILE A 47 -3.27 -20.03 -2.19
C ILE A 47 -1.84 -19.52 -2.03
N TYR A 48 -1.65 -18.20 -1.96
CA TYR A 48 -0.35 -17.57 -1.76
C TYR A 48 0.34 -18.08 -0.49
N ASN A 49 -0.39 -18.13 0.62
CA ASN A 49 0.14 -18.57 1.91
C ASN A 49 0.62 -20.02 1.88
N ARG A 50 0.01 -20.89 1.08
CA ARG A 50 0.44 -22.30 0.94
C ARG A 50 1.59 -22.47 -0.03
N THR A 51 1.71 -21.62 -1.05
CA THR A 51 2.57 -21.88 -2.21
C THR A 51 3.76 -20.93 -2.30
N CYS A 52 3.60 -19.67 -1.89
CA CYS A 52 4.53 -18.57 -2.23
C CYS A 52 5.33 -18.04 -1.03
N THR A 53 4.81 -18.21 0.19
CA THR A 53 5.38 -17.61 1.42
C THR A 53 6.79 -18.09 1.74
N VAL A 54 7.14 -19.30 1.39
CA VAL A 54 8.47 -19.88 1.65
C VAL A 54 9.60 -19.04 1.05
N CYS A 55 9.32 -18.42 -0.10
CA CYS A 55 10.28 -17.55 -0.79
C CYS A 55 9.95 -16.07 -0.62
N HIS A 56 8.68 -15.68 -0.80
CA HIS A 56 8.24 -14.29 -0.83
C HIS A 56 7.75 -13.72 0.52
N GLY A 57 7.85 -14.51 1.58
CA GLY A 57 7.42 -14.11 2.92
C GLY A 57 5.90 -14.01 3.09
N LEU A 58 5.48 -13.90 4.34
CA LEU A 58 4.07 -13.76 4.70
C LEU A 58 3.57 -12.38 4.23
N ASP A 59 2.38 -12.34 3.65
CA ASP A 59 1.75 -11.12 3.13
C ASP A 59 2.66 -10.30 2.18
N GLY A 60 3.52 -10.99 1.41
CA GLY A 60 4.41 -10.35 0.46
C GLY A 60 5.55 -9.54 1.09
N ALA A 61 5.81 -9.71 2.36
CA ALA A 61 7.00 -9.14 3.02
C ALA A 61 8.28 -9.74 2.40
N PRO A 62 9.42 -9.02 2.43
CA PRO A 62 10.66 -9.57 1.92
C PRO A 62 10.99 -10.90 2.59
N GLY A 63 11.01 -11.98 1.83
CA GLY A 63 11.45 -13.30 2.29
C GLY A 63 12.97 -13.42 2.19
N GLY A 64 13.54 -14.43 2.85
CA GLY A 64 14.99 -14.65 2.80
C GLY A 64 15.54 -15.10 1.44
N ARG A 65 14.66 -15.58 0.52
CA ARG A 65 15.03 -16.14 -0.78
C ARG A 65 14.55 -15.33 -1.98
N ALA A 66 13.50 -14.54 -1.82
CA ALA A 66 12.92 -13.76 -2.91
C ALA A 66 12.55 -12.34 -2.44
N PRO A 67 12.49 -11.38 -3.36
CA PRO A 67 12.05 -10.03 -3.04
C PRO A 67 10.60 -10.02 -2.53
N GLY A 68 10.28 -9.07 -1.63
CA GLY A 68 8.91 -8.83 -1.19
C GLY A 68 8.01 -8.37 -2.32
N LEU A 69 6.75 -8.78 -2.31
CA LEU A 69 5.75 -8.46 -3.34
C LEU A 69 4.87 -7.25 -2.96
N GLY A 70 4.87 -6.85 -1.69
CA GLY A 70 4.09 -5.74 -1.16
C GLY A 70 4.68 -4.37 -1.50
N ALA A 71 5.30 -3.70 -0.56
CA ALA A 71 5.89 -2.38 -0.72
C ALA A 71 7.38 -2.49 -1.09
N GLY A 72 7.80 -1.90 -2.22
CA GLY A 72 9.21 -1.79 -2.60
C GLY A 72 9.41 -1.50 -4.09
N ARG A 73 10.45 -0.72 -4.41
CA ARG A 73 10.78 -0.29 -5.78
C ARG A 73 11.22 -1.42 -6.73
N SER A 74 11.31 -2.66 -6.26
CA SER A 74 12.03 -3.74 -6.94
C SER A 74 11.20 -4.58 -7.90
N TYR A 75 9.95 -4.20 -8.21
CA TYR A 75 9.10 -5.06 -9.03
C TYR A 75 8.84 -4.52 -10.42
N VAL A 76 9.47 -5.20 -11.35
CA VAL A 76 9.45 -4.95 -12.81
C VAL A 76 8.14 -5.43 -13.47
N LEU A 77 7.35 -6.30 -12.82
CA LEU A 77 6.12 -6.80 -13.40
C LEU A 77 5.00 -5.76 -13.29
N ARG A 78 4.87 -4.95 -14.34
CA ARG A 78 3.96 -3.80 -14.39
C ARG A 78 2.50 -4.18 -14.70
N THR A 79 2.26 -5.31 -15.37
CA THR A 79 0.93 -5.74 -15.81
C THR A 79 0.48 -7.00 -15.08
N ASP A 80 -0.84 -7.21 -14.99
CA ASP A 80 -1.42 -8.43 -14.43
C ASP A 80 -1.02 -9.66 -15.21
N GLU A 81 -0.95 -9.54 -16.54
CA GLU A 81 -0.51 -10.59 -17.45
C GLU A 81 0.96 -11.00 -17.18
N ALA A 82 1.83 -10.02 -16.92
CA ALA A 82 3.22 -10.30 -16.59
C ALA A 82 3.37 -11.04 -15.26
N ILE A 83 2.56 -10.69 -14.25
CA ILE A 83 2.52 -11.41 -12.97
C ILE A 83 1.96 -12.82 -13.19
N PHE A 84 0.88 -12.94 -13.95
CA PHE A 84 0.28 -14.22 -14.31
C PHE A 84 1.29 -15.14 -14.98
N GLY A 85 1.97 -14.65 -16.04
CA GLY A 85 2.98 -15.42 -16.77
C GLY A 85 4.16 -15.84 -15.89
N ALA A 86 4.60 -14.98 -14.97
CA ALA A 86 5.66 -15.34 -14.02
C ALA A 86 5.23 -16.43 -13.04
N ILE A 87 3.98 -16.46 -12.60
CA ILE A 87 3.44 -17.53 -11.74
C ILE A 87 3.26 -18.82 -12.55
N GLU A 88 2.71 -18.72 -13.76
CA GLU A 88 2.41 -19.87 -14.62
C GLU A 88 3.69 -20.59 -15.07
N LYS A 89 4.69 -19.83 -15.55
CA LYS A 89 5.88 -20.35 -16.27
C LYS A 89 7.15 -20.32 -15.43
N GLY A 90 7.12 -19.67 -14.26
CA GLY A 90 8.32 -19.30 -13.54
C GLY A 90 9.08 -18.16 -14.23
N ILE A 91 10.23 -17.80 -13.68
CA ILE A 91 11.10 -16.76 -14.26
C ILE A 91 12.42 -17.42 -14.65
N PRO A 92 12.72 -17.57 -15.97
CA PRO A 92 13.95 -18.20 -16.44
C PRO A 92 15.21 -17.52 -15.86
N GLY A 93 16.17 -18.32 -15.46
CA GLY A 93 17.42 -17.82 -14.86
C GLY A 93 17.31 -17.38 -13.40
N THR A 94 16.17 -17.63 -12.73
CA THR A 94 15.97 -17.38 -11.30
C THR A 94 15.52 -18.65 -10.56
N GLU A 95 15.44 -18.56 -9.23
CA GLU A 95 14.91 -19.64 -8.39
C GLU A 95 13.37 -19.73 -8.37
N MET A 96 12.65 -18.88 -9.13
CA MET A 96 11.19 -18.92 -9.19
C MET A 96 10.71 -19.98 -10.18
N PRO A 97 10.19 -21.14 -9.71
CA PRO A 97 9.67 -22.19 -10.58
C PRO A 97 8.24 -21.88 -11.03
N PRO A 98 7.70 -22.61 -12.03
CA PRO A 98 6.27 -22.65 -12.31
C PRO A 98 5.48 -23.11 -11.07
N ALA A 99 4.38 -22.41 -10.77
CA ALA A 99 3.61 -22.70 -9.56
C ALA A 99 2.71 -23.94 -9.66
N GLY A 100 2.45 -24.46 -10.86
CA GLY A 100 1.57 -25.63 -11.07
C GLY A 100 0.10 -25.39 -10.73
N LEU A 101 -0.34 -24.13 -10.73
CA LEU A 101 -1.71 -23.74 -10.39
C LEU A 101 -2.60 -23.71 -11.65
N GLN A 102 -3.92 -23.87 -11.44
CA GLN A 102 -4.89 -23.66 -12.51
C GLN A 102 -5.00 -22.16 -12.87
N PRO A 103 -5.31 -21.79 -14.11
CA PRO A 103 -5.34 -20.38 -14.55
C PRO A 103 -6.21 -19.48 -13.67
N MET A 104 -7.37 -19.96 -13.24
CA MET A 104 -8.25 -19.18 -12.37
C MET A 104 -7.64 -18.93 -10.97
N ASP A 105 -6.91 -19.89 -10.43
CA ASP A 105 -6.22 -19.74 -9.16
C ASP A 105 -5.02 -18.81 -9.27
N ILE A 106 -4.34 -18.79 -10.44
CA ILE A 106 -3.31 -17.79 -10.73
C ILE A 106 -3.93 -16.40 -10.73
N TRP A 107 -5.09 -16.17 -11.39
CA TRP A 107 -5.76 -14.87 -11.38
C TRP A 107 -6.17 -14.42 -9.97
N LYS A 108 -6.58 -15.33 -9.09
CA LYS A 108 -6.83 -15.03 -7.68
C LYS A 108 -5.56 -14.57 -6.97
N VAL A 109 -4.44 -15.27 -7.19
CA VAL A 109 -3.14 -14.89 -6.62
C VAL A 109 -2.67 -13.54 -7.17
N VAL A 110 -2.86 -13.26 -8.47
CA VAL A 110 -2.57 -11.94 -9.07
C VAL A 110 -3.41 -10.85 -8.39
N ALA A 111 -4.72 -11.08 -8.18
CA ALA A 111 -5.59 -10.13 -7.49
C ALA A 111 -5.09 -9.86 -6.06
N TYR A 112 -4.69 -10.90 -5.34
CA TYR A 112 -4.11 -10.75 -4.01
C TYR A 112 -2.78 -9.96 -4.03
N ILE A 113 -1.85 -10.28 -4.93
CA ILE A 113 -0.58 -9.53 -5.06
C ILE A 113 -0.82 -8.06 -5.37
N ARG A 114 -1.82 -7.74 -6.18
CA ARG A 114 -2.23 -6.35 -6.45
C ARG A 114 -2.78 -5.67 -5.19
N SER A 115 -3.57 -6.38 -4.40
CA SER A 115 -4.12 -5.84 -3.15
C SER A 115 -3.05 -5.52 -2.12
N LEU A 116 -1.91 -6.20 -2.14
CA LEU A 116 -0.76 -5.89 -1.29
C LEU A 116 -0.13 -4.52 -1.59
N ARG A 117 -0.43 -3.93 -2.73
CA ARG A 117 0.13 -2.64 -3.21
C ARG A 117 -0.91 -1.55 -3.34
N ALA A 118 -2.17 -1.91 -3.50
CA ALA A 118 -3.26 -0.95 -3.55
C ALA A 118 -3.34 -0.21 -2.22
N THR A 119 -3.49 1.10 -2.29
CA THR A 119 -3.81 1.88 -1.10
C THR A 119 -5.22 1.56 -0.65
N ALA A 120 -5.53 1.79 0.62
CA ALA A 120 -6.86 1.49 1.15
C ALA A 120 -7.97 2.26 0.42
N SER A 121 -7.65 3.43 -0.13
CA SER A 121 -8.57 4.24 -0.94
C SER A 121 -8.91 3.66 -2.31
N GLU A 122 -8.07 2.76 -2.81
CA GLU A 122 -8.29 2.06 -4.10
C GLU A 122 -9.06 0.74 -3.90
N ALA A 123 -9.23 0.30 -2.65
CA ALA A 123 -9.96 -0.91 -2.31
C ALA A 123 -11.45 -0.59 -2.07
N PHE A 124 -12.33 -1.48 -2.52
CA PHE A 124 -13.72 -1.47 -2.05
C PHE A 124 -13.76 -2.07 -0.65
N VAL A 125 -14.25 -1.30 0.33
CA VAL A 125 -14.37 -1.73 1.72
C VAL A 125 -15.84 -1.66 2.12
N PRO A 126 -16.53 -2.80 2.28
CA PRO A 126 -17.90 -2.81 2.75
C PRO A 126 -17.96 -2.32 4.20
N GLY A 127 -19.05 -1.68 4.60
CA GLY A 127 -19.29 -1.18 5.96
C GLY A 127 -19.97 0.17 5.98
N ASP A 128 -20.48 0.55 7.15
CA ASP A 128 -21.09 1.86 7.39
C ASP A 128 -20.00 2.86 7.81
N VAL A 129 -19.65 3.75 6.88
CA VAL A 129 -18.62 4.79 7.09
C VAL A 129 -19.02 5.76 8.22
N ALA A 130 -20.29 6.13 8.31
CA ALA A 130 -20.77 7.07 9.34
C ALA A 130 -20.74 6.43 10.74
N HIS A 131 -21.13 5.15 10.84
CA HIS A 131 -21.00 4.39 12.08
C HIS A 131 -19.52 4.18 12.45
N GLY A 132 -18.66 3.90 11.48
CA GLY A 132 -17.22 3.82 11.69
C GLY A 132 -16.61 5.11 12.24
N GLU A 133 -17.08 6.29 11.78
CA GLU A 133 -16.69 7.57 12.35
C GLU A 133 -17.12 7.73 13.81
N GLN A 134 -18.35 7.32 14.14
CA GLN A 134 -18.83 7.33 15.54
C GLN A 134 -17.98 6.41 16.43
N ILE A 135 -17.61 5.23 15.93
CA ILE A 135 -16.72 4.32 16.65
C ILE A 135 -15.36 4.97 16.89
N PHE A 136 -14.78 5.61 15.86
CA PHE A 136 -13.48 6.29 15.95
C PHE A 136 -13.44 7.33 17.08
N TRP A 137 -14.47 8.17 17.18
CA TRP A 137 -14.50 9.27 18.14
C TRP A 137 -14.99 8.86 19.52
N ASN A 138 -15.80 7.81 19.65
CA ASN A 138 -16.46 7.44 20.91
C ASN A 138 -15.96 6.10 21.46
N LYS A 139 -16.56 4.98 21.02
CA LYS A 139 -16.29 3.65 21.59
C LYS A 139 -14.84 3.21 21.41
N GLY A 140 -14.24 3.47 20.26
CA GLY A 140 -12.86 3.13 19.94
C GLY A 140 -11.84 4.07 20.56
N GLN A 141 -12.26 5.29 20.94
CA GLN A 141 -11.41 6.36 21.50
C GLN A 141 -10.12 6.65 20.69
N CYS A 142 -10.16 6.38 19.38
CA CYS A 142 -8.99 6.52 18.53
C CYS A 142 -8.49 7.96 18.45
N GLY A 143 -9.44 8.92 18.48
CA GLY A 143 -9.16 10.36 18.48
C GLY A 143 -8.44 10.88 19.72
N SER A 144 -8.36 10.10 20.83
CA SER A 144 -7.58 10.50 22.01
C SER A 144 -6.07 10.50 21.72
N CYS A 145 -5.62 9.66 20.78
CA CYS A 145 -4.22 9.53 20.42
C CYS A 145 -3.94 9.98 18.98
N HIS A 146 -4.89 9.77 18.06
CA HIS A 146 -4.72 10.04 16.64
C HIS A 146 -5.38 11.34 16.21
N MET A 147 -4.65 12.13 15.44
CA MET A 147 -5.21 13.27 14.74
C MET A 147 -5.95 12.82 13.49
N LEU A 148 -7.09 13.45 13.21
CA LEU A 148 -7.84 13.31 11.97
C LEU A 148 -8.34 14.69 11.53
N ARG A 149 -7.83 15.20 10.40
CA ARG A 149 -8.20 16.51 9.83
C ARG A 149 -8.10 17.67 10.84
N GLY A 150 -7.01 17.68 11.60
CA GLY A 150 -6.72 18.73 12.58
C GLY A 150 -7.46 18.57 13.93
N ARG A 151 -8.21 17.49 14.14
CA ARG A 151 -8.89 17.18 15.40
C ARG A 151 -8.31 15.90 15.98
N GLY A 152 -8.07 15.85 17.29
CA GLY A 152 -7.59 14.67 18.02
C GLY A 152 -6.21 14.87 18.62
N GLY A 153 -5.65 13.79 19.21
CA GLY A 153 -4.36 13.77 19.87
C GLY A 153 -3.18 13.61 18.89
N ILE A 154 -1.97 13.75 19.42
CA ILE A 154 -0.70 13.65 18.69
C ILE A 154 0.20 12.50 19.17
N ALA A 155 -0.29 11.70 20.12
CA ALA A 155 0.40 10.53 20.64
C ALA A 155 0.46 9.37 19.64
N GLY A 156 -0.43 9.34 18.65
CA GLY A 156 -0.44 8.44 17.51
C GLY A 156 -0.18 9.17 16.18
N PRO A 157 0.06 8.43 15.09
CA PRO A 157 0.15 9.01 13.75
C PRO A 157 -1.11 9.79 13.35
N ASP A 158 -0.93 10.84 12.55
CA ASP A 158 -2.03 11.52 11.88
C ASP A 158 -2.65 10.57 10.84
N LEU A 159 -3.96 10.35 10.94
CA LEU A 159 -4.72 9.45 10.07
C LEU A 159 -5.48 10.18 8.97
N SER A 160 -5.31 11.49 8.83
CA SER A 160 -6.02 12.30 7.84
C SER A 160 -5.84 11.83 6.39
N ASN A 161 -4.72 11.16 6.10
CA ASN A 161 -4.39 10.66 4.77
C ASN A 161 -4.08 9.15 4.75
N VAL A 162 -4.48 8.43 5.79
CA VAL A 162 -4.11 7.02 6.00
C VAL A 162 -4.54 6.12 4.83
N ALA A 163 -5.67 6.42 4.20
CA ALA A 163 -6.18 5.63 3.09
C ALA A 163 -5.36 5.79 1.80
N ALA A 164 -4.69 6.92 1.59
CA ALA A 164 -3.81 7.14 0.45
C ALA A 164 -2.38 6.61 0.70
N GLU A 165 -1.98 6.48 1.96
CA GLU A 165 -0.62 6.12 2.35
C GLU A 165 -0.45 4.64 2.70
N GLN A 166 -1.49 4.02 3.23
CA GLN A 166 -1.44 2.65 3.72
C GLN A 166 -2.31 1.71 2.89
N THR A 167 -1.95 0.43 2.87
CA THR A 167 -2.81 -0.61 2.29
C THR A 167 -3.94 -0.95 3.27
N LEU A 168 -5.04 -1.49 2.75
CA LEU A 168 -6.15 -1.95 3.57
C LEU A 168 -5.71 -2.99 4.63
N GLN A 169 -4.81 -3.91 4.21
CA GLN A 169 -4.27 -4.91 5.12
C GLN A 169 -3.48 -4.26 6.27
N HIS A 170 -2.68 -3.23 5.97
CA HIS A 170 -1.93 -2.51 7.01
C HIS A 170 -2.85 -1.84 8.02
N ILE A 171 -3.95 -1.23 7.57
CA ILE A 171 -4.96 -0.64 8.48
C ILE A 171 -5.57 -1.71 9.38
N ARG A 172 -5.95 -2.86 8.82
CA ARG A 172 -6.50 -3.99 9.60
C ARG A 172 -5.49 -4.53 10.62
N ASP A 173 -4.25 -4.75 10.20
CA ASP A 173 -3.19 -5.26 11.08
C ASP A 173 -2.85 -4.25 12.20
N ALA A 174 -2.85 -2.96 11.92
CA ALA A 174 -2.65 -1.93 12.94
C ALA A 174 -3.74 -1.96 14.02
N LEU A 175 -4.99 -2.27 13.67
CA LEU A 175 -6.08 -2.39 14.62
C LEU A 175 -6.05 -3.69 15.44
N THR A 176 -5.61 -4.80 14.83
CA THR A 176 -5.66 -6.13 15.45
C THR A 176 -4.33 -6.58 16.03
N LYS A 177 -3.20 -6.04 15.52
CA LYS A 177 -1.84 -6.44 15.88
C LYS A 177 -0.90 -5.25 16.04
N PRO A 178 -1.24 -4.19 16.79
CA PRO A 178 -0.47 -2.94 16.84
C PRO A 178 0.96 -3.09 17.38
N ARG A 179 1.28 -4.24 17.96
CA ARG A 179 2.61 -4.52 18.53
C ARG A 179 3.63 -4.98 17.49
N GLU A 180 3.18 -5.45 16.34
CA GLU A 180 4.09 -5.99 15.30
C GLU A 180 4.91 -4.88 14.62
N ARG A 181 4.39 -3.63 14.61
CA ARG A 181 5.07 -2.52 13.98
C ARG A 181 4.74 -1.19 14.64
N ILE A 182 5.73 -0.60 15.29
CA ILE A 182 5.64 0.77 15.82
C ILE A 182 6.28 1.71 14.79
N PRO A 183 5.56 2.71 14.25
CA PRO A 183 6.13 3.66 13.29
C PRO A 183 7.25 4.49 13.93
N PRO A 184 8.25 4.93 13.14
CA PRO A 184 9.24 5.91 13.61
C PRO A 184 8.58 7.17 14.17
N GLY A 185 9.10 7.70 15.28
CA GLY A 185 8.54 8.86 15.97
C GLY A 185 7.34 8.56 16.87
N TYR A 186 7.04 7.26 17.10
CA TYR A 186 5.96 6.84 18.01
C TYR A 186 6.42 5.74 18.98
N GLN A 187 7.74 5.57 19.11
CA GLN A 187 8.34 4.60 20.01
C GLN A 187 8.10 5.02 21.46
N PRO A 188 7.42 4.21 22.30
CA PRO A 188 7.27 4.50 23.71
C PRO A 188 8.62 4.35 24.42
N VAL A 189 8.94 5.31 25.29
CA VAL A 189 10.19 5.33 26.05
C VAL A 189 9.93 5.73 27.49
N GLU A 190 10.77 5.23 28.38
CA GLU A 190 10.98 5.78 29.73
C GLU A 190 12.30 6.52 29.74
N VAL A 191 12.28 7.77 30.14
CA VAL A 191 13.44 8.65 30.23
C VAL A 191 13.84 8.82 31.69
N ILE A 192 15.11 8.65 32.00
CA ILE A 192 15.67 8.92 33.32
C ILE A 192 16.65 10.07 33.16
N THR A 193 16.32 11.20 33.76
CA THR A 193 17.19 12.40 33.74
C THR A 193 18.36 12.27 34.72
N LYS A 194 19.38 13.11 34.62
CA LYS A 194 20.53 13.09 35.53
C LYS A 194 20.16 13.46 36.96
N ASP A 195 19.12 14.28 37.14
CA ASP A 195 18.59 14.62 38.48
C ASP A 195 17.68 13.52 39.06
N GLY A 196 17.48 12.43 38.32
CA GLY A 196 16.76 11.23 38.78
C GLY A 196 15.26 11.21 38.48
N GLN A 197 14.70 12.18 37.74
CA GLN A 197 13.32 12.13 37.32
C GLN A 197 13.10 10.95 36.36
N ARG A 198 11.95 10.31 36.48
CA ARG A 198 11.47 9.28 35.54
C ARG A 198 10.24 9.81 34.80
N LEU A 199 10.35 9.84 33.48
CA LEU A 199 9.30 10.35 32.60
C LEU A 199 8.94 9.25 31.59
N SER A 200 7.64 8.98 31.45
CA SER A 200 7.15 8.05 30.42
C SER A 200 6.46 8.82 29.30
N GLY A 201 6.74 8.44 28.06
CA GLY A 201 6.18 9.12 26.89
C GLY A 201 6.62 8.48 25.58
N ILE A 202 6.71 9.29 24.55
CA ILE A 202 7.03 8.86 23.18
C ILE A 202 8.28 9.60 22.68
N ALA A 203 9.23 8.86 22.13
CA ALA A 203 10.33 9.44 21.38
C ALA A 203 9.82 9.85 19.98
N LYS A 204 9.64 11.16 19.79
CA LYS A 204 9.21 11.72 18.48
C LYS A 204 10.38 11.76 17.51
N ASN A 205 11.56 12.07 18.01
CA ASN A 205 12.83 11.99 17.31
C ASN A 205 13.95 11.77 18.31
N GLU A 206 14.93 10.96 17.97
CA GLU A 206 16.07 10.64 18.80
C GLU A 206 17.32 10.48 17.93
N ASN A 207 18.42 11.03 18.41
CA ASN A 207 19.73 10.84 17.83
C ASN A 207 20.80 10.84 18.96
N ASN A 208 22.07 10.74 18.61
CA ASN A 208 23.16 10.66 19.58
C ASN A 208 23.33 11.90 20.48
N PHE A 209 22.64 13.01 20.14
CA PHE A 209 22.84 14.30 20.82
C PHE A 209 21.56 14.78 21.51
N SER A 210 20.39 14.35 21.09
CA SER A 210 19.13 14.89 21.59
C SER A 210 17.96 13.93 21.44
N LEU A 211 16.96 14.13 22.30
CA LEU A 211 15.67 13.46 22.29
C LEU A 211 14.55 14.49 22.25
N GLN A 212 13.67 14.38 21.26
CA GLN A 212 12.36 15.04 21.25
C GLN A 212 11.34 14.10 21.89
N PHE A 213 10.85 14.46 23.04
CA PHE A 213 10.02 13.62 23.90
C PHE A 213 8.62 14.21 24.03
N LEU A 214 7.59 13.42 23.74
CA LEU A 214 6.20 13.78 23.98
C LEU A 214 5.75 13.11 25.26
N ASP A 215 5.39 13.90 26.27
CA ASP A 215 4.91 13.38 27.55
C ASP A 215 3.45 12.92 27.50
N SER A 216 2.97 12.32 28.59
CA SER A 216 1.59 11.83 28.73
C SER A 216 0.52 12.93 28.71
N HIS A 217 0.90 14.19 28.68
CA HIS A 217 0.01 15.36 28.61
C HIS A 217 0.09 16.06 27.24
N ASP A 218 0.62 15.36 26.23
CA ASP A 218 0.83 15.88 24.88
C ASP A 218 1.76 17.10 24.82
N ARG A 219 2.67 17.27 25.79
CA ARG A 219 3.66 18.34 25.80
C ARG A 219 4.95 17.84 25.23
N LEU A 220 5.47 18.56 24.23
CA LEU A 220 6.76 18.26 23.62
C LEU A 220 7.89 18.85 24.49
N GLN A 221 8.79 17.99 24.93
CA GLN A 221 10.01 18.34 25.67
C GLN A 221 11.24 18.00 24.85
N PHE A 222 12.31 18.73 25.08
CA PHE A 222 13.58 18.53 24.38
C PHE A 222 14.65 18.27 25.41
N PHE A 223 15.37 17.18 25.25
CA PHE A 223 16.50 16.82 26.08
C PHE A 223 17.75 16.71 25.22
N THR A 224 18.86 17.21 25.72
CA THR A 224 20.17 16.88 25.21
C THR A 224 20.66 15.58 25.84
N SER A 225 21.58 14.86 25.21
CA SER A 225 22.10 13.59 25.75
C SER A 225 22.83 13.75 27.09
N ASP A 226 23.34 14.92 27.37
CA ASP A 226 24.02 15.25 28.66
C ASP A 226 23.03 15.54 29.80
N GLU A 227 21.78 15.78 29.53
CA GLU A 227 20.69 15.89 30.53
C GLU A 227 20.12 14.53 30.92
N LEU A 228 20.35 13.52 30.09
CA LEU A 228 19.79 12.18 30.25
C LEU A 228 20.81 11.23 30.89
N ARG A 229 20.33 10.40 31.81
CA ARG A 229 21.05 9.25 32.33
C ARG A 229 20.79 8.01 31.52
N GLU A 230 19.51 7.80 31.10
CA GLU A 230 19.09 6.61 30.39
C GLU A 230 17.81 6.88 29.58
N VAL A 231 17.69 6.25 28.41
CA VAL A 231 16.46 6.17 27.61
C VAL A 231 16.14 4.70 27.39
N ILE A 232 15.03 4.25 27.95
CA ILE A 232 14.59 2.84 27.89
C ILE A 232 13.45 2.71 26.88
N HIS A 233 13.74 2.07 25.75
CA HIS A 233 12.77 1.84 24.69
C HIS A 233 11.83 0.68 25.03
N GLN A 234 10.54 0.94 25.06
CA GLN A 234 9.51 -0.06 25.32
C GLN A 234 9.19 -0.85 24.06
N LYS A 235 9.09 -2.17 24.16
CA LYS A 235 8.74 -3.05 23.02
C LYS A 235 7.26 -3.05 22.68
N GLN A 236 6.40 -2.51 23.54
CA GLN A 236 4.96 -2.53 23.38
C GLN A 236 4.46 -1.19 22.83
N SER A 237 3.60 -1.24 21.82
CA SER A 237 2.86 -0.07 21.36
C SER A 237 1.93 0.44 22.46
N LEU A 238 1.72 1.77 22.52
CA LEU A 238 0.67 2.37 23.35
C LEU A 238 -0.73 2.16 22.75
N MET A 239 -0.82 1.82 21.48
CA MET A 239 -2.10 1.51 20.84
C MET A 239 -2.69 0.24 21.46
N PRO A 240 -3.95 0.25 21.92
CA PRO A 240 -4.61 -0.94 22.46
C PRO A 240 -4.59 -2.11 21.46
N SER A 241 -4.37 -3.32 21.95
CA SER A 241 -4.29 -4.52 21.12
C SER A 241 -5.51 -5.44 21.27
N ASN A 242 -6.64 -4.90 21.68
CA ASN A 242 -7.84 -5.65 22.03
C ASN A 242 -9.11 -5.20 21.30
N TYR A 243 -8.96 -4.46 20.19
CA TYR A 243 -10.12 -4.02 19.41
C TYR A 243 -10.92 -5.18 18.81
N ASP A 244 -10.28 -6.31 18.53
CA ASP A 244 -10.92 -7.56 18.16
C ASP A 244 -11.83 -8.17 19.26
N LYS A 245 -11.65 -7.74 20.52
CA LYS A 245 -12.44 -8.16 21.69
C LYS A 245 -13.44 -7.12 22.17
N THR A 246 -13.12 -5.83 21.97
CA THR A 246 -13.94 -4.71 22.48
C THR A 246 -14.93 -4.20 21.44
N LEU A 247 -14.66 -4.42 20.15
CA LEU A 247 -15.55 -4.10 19.04
C LEU A 247 -16.15 -5.39 18.47
N ALA A 248 -17.43 -5.35 18.13
CA ALA A 248 -18.02 -6.42 17.34
C ALA A 248 -17.38 -6.49 15.94
N THR A 249 -17.43 -7.64 15.28
CA THR A 249 -16.85 -7.81 13.94
C THR A 249 -17.40 -6.78 12.94
N ALA A 250 -18.70 -6.47 13.00
CA ALA A 250 -19.32 -5.45 12.16
C ALA A 250 -18.79 -4.05 12.49
N GLU A 251 -18.63 -3.70 13.77
CA GLU A 251 -18.08 -2.41 14.20
C GLU A 251 -16.61 -2.23 13.75
N LEU A 252 -15.82 -3.30 13.84
CA LEU A 252 -14.44 -3.28 13.34
C LEU A 252 -14.42 -3.08 11.83
N GLN A 253 -15.34 -3.72 11.10
CA GLN A 253 -15.46 -3.56 9.65
C GLN A 253 -15.89 -2.13 9.28
N ASP A 254 -16.83 -1.53 10.00
CA ASP A 254 -17.28 -0.14 9.80
C ASP A 254 -16.14 0.85 10.08
N LEU A 255 -15.34 0.62 11.12
CA LEU A 255 -14.15 1.41 11.42
C LEU A 255 -13.12 1.33 10.29
N VAL A 256 -12.87 0.14 9.75
CA VAL A 256 -11.98 -0.05 8.59
C VAL A 256 -12.53 0.67 7.35
N ALA A 257 -13.84 0.60 7.11
CA ALA A 257 -14.50 1.33 6.03
C ALA A 257 -14.32 2.85 6.21
N PHE A 258 -14.52 3.39 7.41
CA PHE A 258 -14.27 4.79 7.70
C PHE A 258 -12.82 5.21 7.43
N LEU A 259 -11.84 4.45 7.94
CA LEU A 259 -10.43 4.75 7.75
C LEU A 259 -10.00 4.65 6.28
N SER A 260 -10.59 3.75 5.50
CA SER A 260 -10.31 3.62 4.07
C SER A 260 -10.79 4.81 3.22
N HIS A 261 -11.59 5.71 3.79
CA HIS A 261 -12.06 6.95 3.16
C HIS A 261 -11.28 8.20 3.61
N GLN A 262 -10.28 8.06 4.49
CA GLN A 262 -9.53 9.21 4.98
C GLN A 262 -8.44 9.61 4.00
N ILE A 263 -8.77 10.57 3.13
CA ILE A 263 -7.87 11.19 2.16
C ILE A 263 -8.06 12.69 2.23
N VAL A 264 -6.98 13.42 2.47
CA VAL A 264 -6.90 14.88 2.34
C VAL A 264 -6.12 15.25 1.08
N TYR A 265 -5.08 14.49 0.77
CA TYR A 265 -4.27 14.69 -0.43
C TYR A 265 -4.33 13.43 -1.30
N LYS A 266 -4.74 13.59 -2.57
CA LYS A 266 -4.43 12.57 -3.58
C LYS A 266 -2.93 12.62 -3.82
N VAL A 267 -2.21 11.60 -3.40
CA VAL A 267 -0.81 11.41 -3.80
C VAL A 267 -0.83 11.12 -5.30
N GLU A 268 -0.59 12.14 -6.12
CA GLU A 268 -0.35 11.93 -7.55
C GLU A 268 0.93 11.09 -7.65
N ARG A 269 0.79 9.82 -7.97
CA ARG A 269 1.92 9.01 -8.39
C ARG A 269 2.45 9.63 -9.68
N ARG A 270 3.54 10.39 -9.60
CA ARG A 270 4.25 10.85 -10.79
C ARG A 270 4.53 9.62 -11.64
N ARG A 271 3.80 9.46 -12.74
CA ARG A 271 4.24 8.64 -13.85
C ARG A 271 5.57 9.28 -14.28
N ARG A 272 6.69 8.63 -14.00
CA ARG A 272 7.91 8.96 -14.74
C ARG A 272 7.55 8.74 -16.19
N SER A 273 7.52 9.80 -16.95
CA SER A 273 7.63 9.74 -18.40
C SER A 273 9.03 9.18 -18.68
N ASP A 274 9.12 7.88 -18.95
CA ASP A 274 10.29 7.27 -19.55
C ASP A 274 10.22 7.58 -21.06
N ASP A 275 10.32 8.88 -21.40
CA ASP A 275 10.53 9.40 -22.74
C ASP A 275 11.77 10.31 -22.66
N GLU A 276 12.95 9.70 -22.76
CA GLU A 276 14.17 10.24 -23.37
C GLU A 276 15.08 9.06 -23.71
#